data_92ccba6281983ae29fd48a6a4dfe747d
#
_entry.id   92ccba6281983ae29fd48a6a4dfe747d
#
_cell.length_a   1.000
_cell.length_b   1.000
_cell.length_c   1.000
_cell.angle_alpha   90.00
_cell.angle_beta   90.00
_cell.angle_gamma   90.00
#
_symmetry.space_group_name_H-M   'P 1'
#
loop_
_entity.id
_entity.type
_entity.pdbx_description
1 polymer ?
#
loop_
_entity_poly.entity_id
_entity_poly.type
_entity_poly.pdbx_seq_one_letter_code
_entity_poly.pdbx_strand_id
1 'polypeptide(L)'
;LNRSVLKFGGSSVSDFKKIKNIAEMLKTRIEDGEELIVVVSAMGKTTDQLMNNVSSLTSTPKDQELALLLTTGEQQTVSYLSMVLNDIGVNAKAMTGYQAGIKTVGHHLKSKIAEINPNIFDEAFKDHDILVVAGFQGINDDFELTTLGRGGSDTTAVALAASNQIPCEIYTDVDGVYATDPRILNEAKRLEYVSYEEMMEMSALGAGVLETRSVELAKNYDIPLYLGRTLSNMKGTWIMSKSDLLEKKAVTGVALDTHMMHVTISYPLPDNQLLTQLFTALEEESVNVDMISQIVNLEGLQLSFSIKDSDAHQISSILENLSTHFSALDYKINEAYVKISLIGSGMRDMSGVASKAFMTLINSDIPFYQTTTSEISISYVIDEENGEKAVEELYHAFEI
;
A
#
# COMPACT_ATOMS: atom_id res chain seq x y z
N LEU A 1 -25.43 1.37 17.92
CA LEU A 1 -25.37 0.27 16.96
C LEU A 1 -23.92 -0.18 16.87
N ASN A 2 -23.63 -1.47 17.07
CA ASN A 2 -22.30 -2.02 16.89
C ASN A 2 -22.13 -2.40 15.42
N ARG A 3 -21.72 -1.42 14.59
CA ARG A 3 -21.56 -1.58 13.14
C ARG A 3 -20.09 -1.47 12.77
N SER A 4 -19.61 -2.32 11.88
CA SER A 4 -18.25 -2.27 11.37
C SER A 4 -18.17 -2.65 9.88
N VAL A 5 -17.10 -2.19 9.22
CA VAL A 5 -16.74 -2.65 7.88
C VAL A 5 -15.66 -3.71 8.01
N LEU A 6 -15.87 -4.86 7.38
CA LEU A 6 -14.85 -5.92 7.27
C LEU A 6 -14.43 -6.07 5.81
N LYS A 7 -13.13 -6.22 5.56
CA LYS A 7 -12.65 -6.51 4.20
C LYS A 7 -11.87 -7.82 4.16
N PHE A 8 -12.17 -8.64 3.17
CA PHE A 8 -11.43 -9.88 2.89
C PHE A 8 -10.71 -9.79 1.54
N GLY A 9 -9.38 -9.96 1.56
CA GLY A 9 -8.54 -9.95 0.36
C GLY A 9 -8.75 -11.18 -0.51
N GLY A 10 -8.25 -11.15 -1.75
CA GLY A 10 -8.39 -12.24 -2.72
C GLY A 10 -7.82 -13.58 -2.22
N SER A 11 -6.71 -13.57 -1.48
CA SER A 11 -6.15 -14.76 -0.83
C SER A 11 -7.07 -15.36 0.24
N SER A 12 -7.84 -14.50 0.93
CA SER A 12 -8.80 -14.89 1.96
C SER A 12 -10.04 -15.57 1.40
N VAL A 13 -10.44 -15.22 0.19
CA VAL A 13 -11.62 -15.75 -0.53
C VAL A 13 -11.25 -16.62 -1.73
N SER A 14 -10.03 -17.18 -1.76
CA SER A 14 -9.46 -17.84 -2.95
C SER A 14 -10.17 -19.14 -3.36
N ASP A 15 -10.95 -19.73 -2.48
CA ASP A 15 -11.67 -20.98 -2.73
C ASP A 15 -12.96 -21.06 -1.91
N PHE A 16 -13.86 -21.98 -2.31
CA PHE A 16 -15.16 -22.11 -1.67
C PHE A 16 -15.11 -22.58 -0.22
N LYS A 17 -14.05 -23.28 0.21
CA LYS A 17 -13.89 -23.67 1.61
C LYS A 17 -13.63 -22.46 2.49
N LYS A 18 -12.77 -21.55 2.02
CA LYS A 18 -12.50 -20.29 2.72
C LYS A 18 -13.74 -19.41 2.79
N ILE A 19 -14.52 -19.31 1.68
CA ILE A 19 -15.78 -18.56 1.67
C ILE A 19 -16.76 -19.13 2.72
N LYS A 20 -16.90 -20.45 2.82
CA LYS A 20 -17.75 -21.08 3.85
C LYS A 20 -17.28 -20.79 5.27
N ASN A 21 -15.97 -20.87 5.52
CA ASN A 21 -15.42 -20.58 6.84
C ASN A 21 -15.60 -19.09 7.23
N ILE A 22 -15.45 -18.18 6.27
CA ILE A 22 -15.75 -16.75 6.49
C ILE A 22 -17.23 -16.56 6.81
N ALA A 23 -18.14 -17.21 6.08
CA ALA A 23 -19.56 -17.10 6.33
C ALA A 23 -19.94 -17.56 7.75
N GLU A 24 -19.35 -18.65 8.27
CA GLU A 24 -19.56 -19.09 9.67
C GLU A 24 -19.03 -18.09 10.69
N MET A 25 -17.85 -17.50 10.44
CA MET A 25 -17.31 -16.44 11.30
C MET A 25 -18.22 -15.21 11.31
N LEU A 26 -18.70 -14.77 10.14
CA LEU A 26 -19.61 -13.62 10.03
C LEU A 26 -20.95 -13.88 10.73
N LYS A 27 -21.49 -15.11 10.61
CA LYS A 27 -22.70 -15.53 11.32
C LYS A 27 -22.56 -15.36 12.83
N THR A 28 -21.44 -15.81 13.40
CA THR A 28 -21.18 -15.67 14.85
C THR A 28 -21.21 -14.20 15.27
N ARG A 29 -20.60 -13.30 14.52
CA ARG A 29 -20.59 -11.86 14.82
C ARG A 29 -21.99 -11.23 14.74
N ILE A 30 -22.81 -11.68 13.79
CA ILE A 30 -24.20 -11.23 13.65
C ILE A 30 -25.04 -11.75 14.83
N GLU A 31 -24.86 -13.00 15.25
CA GLU A 31 -25.51 -13.57 16.43
C GLU A 31 -25.12 -12.83 17.72
N ASP A 32 -23.93 -12.24 17.78
CA ASP A 32 -23.47 -11.34 18.84
C ASP A 32 -24.05 -9.91 18.75
N GLY A 33 -24.90 -9.64 17.76
CA GLY A 33 -25.62 -8.38 17.59
C GLY A 33 -24.89 -7.30 16.79
N GLU A 34 -23.91 -7.66 15.95
CA GLU A 34 -23.24 -6.71 15.08
C GLU A 34 -23.98 -6.54 13.73
N GLU A 35 -23.98 -5.32 13.20
CA GLU A 35 -24.31 -5.02 11.80
C GLU A 35 -23.04 -4.96 10.97
N LEU A 36 -22.92 -5.77 9.92
CA LEU A 36 -21.69 -5.91 9.17
C LEU A 36 -21.82 -5.47 7.71
N ILE A 37 -20.92 -4.58 7.28
CA ILE A 37 -20.68 -4.28 5.88
C ILE A 37 -19.42 -5.02 5.48
N VAL A 38 -19.53 -6.02 4.59
CA VAL A 38 -18.41 -6.89 4.21
C VAL A 38 -17.97 -6.58 2.79
N VAL A 39 -16.73 -6.12 2.64
CA VAL A 39 -16.10 -5.86 1.34
C VAL A 39 -15.24 -7.06 0.94
N VAL A 40 -15.42 -7.56 -0.25
CA VAL A 40 -14.61 -8.67 -0.78
C VAL A 40 -13.90 -8.30 -2.07
N SER A 41 -12.71 -8.86 -2.25
CA SER A 41 -11.97 -8.85 -3.52
C SER A 41 -12.40 -10.00 -4.42
N ALA A 42 -11.97 -9.98 -5.66
CA ALA A 42 -12.07 -11.13 -6.55
C ALA A 42 -11.34 -12.35 -5.96
N MET A 43 -11.81 -13.56 -6.26
CA MET A 43 -11.26 -14.83 -5.74
C MET A 43 -9.84 -15.08 -6.27
N GLY A 44 -8.88 -15.20 -5.40
CA GLY A 44 -7.50 -15.61 -5.72
C GLY A 44 -6.88 -14.78 -6.86
N LYS A 45 -6.62 -15.40 -8.00
CA LYS A 45 -6.03 -14.79 -9.19
C LYS A 45 -7.03 -14.47 -10.32
N THR A 46 -8.31 -14.30 -10.00
CA THR A 46 -9.35 -14.06 -11.02
C THR A 46 -9.05 -12.80 -11.84
N THR A 47 -8.63 -11.70 -11.21
CA THR A 47 -8.27 -10.45 -11.92
C THR A 47 -7.11 -10.66 -12.89
N ASP A 48 -6.06 -11.40 -12.47
CA ASP A 48 -4.92 -11.74 -13.35
C ASP A 48 -5.36 -12.60 -14.54
N GLN A 49 -6.27 -13.56 -14.31
CA GLN A 49 -6.82 -14.39 -15.38
C GLN A 49 -7.63 -13.58 -16.40
N LEU A 50 -8.45 -12.64 -15.93
CA LEU A 50 -9.20 -11.73 -16.79
C LEU A 50 -8.25 -10.86 -17.63
N MET A 51 -7.20 -10.32 -17.04
CA MET A 51 -6.16 -9.55 -17.74
C MET A 51 -5.44 -10.40 -18.80
N ASN A 52 -5.04 -11.63 -18.47
CA ASN A 52 -4.40 -12.55 -19.41
C ASN A 52 -5.32 -12.90 -20.58
N ASN A 53 -6.61 -13.08 -20.34
CA ASN A 53 -7.59 -13.31 -21.39
C ASN A 53 -7.67 -12.11 -22.34
N VAL A 54 -7.70 -10.90 -21.82
CA VAL A 54 -7.68 -9.67 -22.63
C VAL A 54 -6.42 -9.59 -23.48
N SER A 55 -5.25 -9.83 -22.89
CA SER A 55 -3.96 -9.81 -23.61
C SER A 55 -3.91 -10.82 -24.77
N SER A 56 -4.69 -11.92 -24.68
CA SER A 56 -4.83 -12.91 -25.75
C SER A 56 -5.76 -12.46 -26.88
N LEU A 57 -6.61 -11.45 -26.63
CA LEU A 57 -7.60 -10.95 -27.58
C LEU A 57 -7.15 -9.66 -28.28
N THR A 58 -6.53 -8.75 -27.53
CA THR A 58 -6.13 -7.44 -28.03
C THR A 58 -4.96 -6.88 -27.22
N SER A 59 -4.08 -6.13 -27.91
CA SER A 59 -2.99 -5.39 -27.26
C SER A 59 -3.39 -3.98 -26.80
N THR A 60 -4.55 -3.49 -27.23
CA THR A 60 -5.02 -2.12 -26.99
C THR A 60 -6.50 -2.11 -26.57
N PRO A 61 -6.86 -2.74 -25.43
CA PRO A 61 -8.25 -2.69 -24.95
C PRO A 61 -8.58 -1.24 -24.57
N LYS A 62 -9.83 -0.83 -24.81
CA LYS A 62 -10.29 0.44 -24.22
C LYS A 62 -10.51 0.25 -22.73
N ASP A 63 -10.14 1.27 -21.96
CA ASP A 63 -10.17 1.22 -20.49
C ASP A 63 -11.57 1.04 -19.92
N GLN A 64 -12.58 1.57 -20.60
CA GLN A 64 -13.99 1.44 -20.23
C GLN A 64 -14.46 -0.03 -20.27
N GLU A 65 -14.19 -0.74 -21.38
CA GLU A 65 -14.55 -2.15 -21.52
C GLU A 65 -13.72 -3.06 -20.61
N LEU A 66 -12.44 -2.67 -20.39
CA LEU A 66 -11.56 -3.37 -19.45
C LEU A 66 -12.05 -3.21 -18.01
N ALA A 67 -12.43 -2.02 -17.59
CA ALA A 67 -13.00 -1.77 -16.28
C ALA A 67 -14.29 -2.59 -16.07
N LEU A 68 -15.20 -2.61 -17.06
CA LEU A 68 -16.41 -3.41 -17.03
C LEU A 68 -16.09 -4.90 -16.82
N LEU A 69 -15.12 -5.45 -17.53
CA LEU A 69 -14.72 -6.86 -17.42
C LEU A 69 -14.12 -7.14 -16.03
N LEU A 70 -13.18 -6.32 -15.57
CA LEU A 70 -12.47 -6.56 -14.30
C LEU A 70 -13.39 -6.55 -13.09
N THR A 71 -14.43 -5.69 -13.08
CA THR A 71 -15.41 -5.61 -11.97
C THR A 71 -16.22 -6.90 -11.79
N THR A 72 -16.28 -7.80 -12.78
CA THR A 72 -17.01 -9.06 -12.67
C THR A 72 -16.40 -10.03 -11.65
N GLY A 73 -15.11 -9.91 -11.35
CA GLY A 73 -14.43 -10.75 -10.38
C GLY A 73 -15.02 -10.64 -8.98
N GLU A 74 -15.15 -9.40 -8.49
CA GLU A 74 -15.75 -9.12 -7.18
C GLU A 74 -17.24 -9.42 -7.16
N GLN A 75 -17.96 -9.20 -8.27
CA GLN A 75 -19.38 -9.52 -8.38
C GLN A 75 -19.65 -11.03 -8.22
N GLN A 76 -18.75 -11.88 -8.69
CA GLN A 76 -18.83 -13.32 -8.42
C GLN A 76 -18.66 -13.61 -6.93
N THR A 77 -17.65 -13.01 -6.29
CA THR A 77 -17.34 -13.27 -4.88
C THR A 77 -18.47 -12.85 -3.95
N VAL A 78 -19.05 -11.63 -4.14
CA VAL A 78 -20.18 -11.18 -3.32
C VAL A 78 -21.39 -12.11 -3.48
N SER A 79 -21.63 -12.59 -4.68
CA SER A 79 -22.75 -13.51 -4.95
C SER A 79 -22.55 -14.85 -4.23
N TYR A 80 -21.36 -15.45 -4.32
CA TYR A 80 -21.07 -16.72 -3.64
C TYR A 80 -21.15 -16.58 -2.12
N LEU A 81 -20.55 -15.54 -1.55
CA LEU A 81 -20.57 -15.33 -0.08
C LEU A 81 -22.00 -15.10 0.42
N SER A 82 -22.79 -14.26 -0.28
CA SER A 82 -24.17 -14.01 0.11
C SER A 82 -25.06 -15.24 -0.02
N MET A 83 -24.88 -16.08 -1.05
CA MET A 83 -25.61 -17.36 -1.17
C MET A 83 -25.30 -18.29 0.00
N VAL A 84 -24.02 -18.41 0.38
CA VAL A 84 -23.62 -19.27 1.52
C VAL A 84 -24.18 -18.73 2.85
N LEU A 85 -24.12 -17.40 3.06
CA LEU A 85 -24.71 -16.76 4.25
C LEU A 85 -26.23 -17.04 4.35
N ASN A 86 -26.97 -16.87 3.25
CA ASN A 86 -28.40 -17.16 3.22
C ASN A 86 -28.69 -18.65 3.47
N ASP A 87 -27.87 -19.55 2.95
CA ASP A 87 -28.02 -21.02 3.15
C ASP A 87 -27.85 -21.41 4.64
N ILE A 88 -26.98 -20.72 5.38
CA ILE A 88 -26.77 -20.93 6.83
C ILE A 88 -27.70 -20.10 7.72
N GLY A 89 -28.69 -19.41 7.14
CA GLY A 89 -29.76 -18.71 7.86
C GLY A 89 -29.46 -17.24 8.23
N VAL A 90 -28.46 -16.61 7.59
CA VAL A 90 -28.16 -15.19 7.73
C VAL A 90 -28.75 -14.43 6.54
N ASN A 91 -29.62 -13.44 6.77
CA ASN A 91 -30.25 -12.66 5.71
C ASN A 91 -29.25 -11.67 5.08
N ALA A 92 -28.50 -12.14 4.06
CA ALA A 92 -27.43 -11.41 3.41
C ALA A 92 -27.87 -10.77 2.08
N LYS A 93 -27.40 -9.56 1.82
CA LYS A 93 -27.57 -8.86 0.56
C LYS A 93 -26.24 -8.65 -0.16
N ALA A 94 -26.10 -9.19 -1.38
CA ALA A 94 -25.00 -8.88 -2.28
C ALA A 94 -25.23 -7.53 -2.96
N MET A 95 -24.20 -6.70 -3.04
CA MET A 95 -24.23 -5.37 -3.65
C MET A 95 -22.99 -5.15 -4.53
N THR A 96 -23.20 -4.66 -5.75
CA THR A 96 -22.13 -4.10 -6.57
C THR A 96 -21.70 -2.74 -6.00
N GLY A 97 -20.55 -2.20 -6.42
CA GLY A 97 -20.15 -0.85 -6.04
C GLY A 97 -21.19 0.21 -6.40
N TYR A 98 -21.86 0.07 -7.53
CA TYR A 98 -22.97 0.95 -7.93
C TYR A 98 -24.15 0.87 -6.96
N GLN A 99 -24.59 -0.35 -6.62
CA GLN A 99 -25.71 -0.55 -5.67
C GLN A 99 -25.37 -0.06 -4.25
N ALA A 100 -24.09 -0.08 -3.89
CA ALA A 100 -23.57 0.51 -2.65
C ALA A 100 -23.40 2.04 -2.72
N GLY A 101 -23.76 2.66 -3.85
CA GLY A 101 -23.71 4.11 -4.04
C GLY A 101 -22.31 4.69 -4.17
N ILE A 102 -21.33 3.90 -4.59
CA ILE A 102 -19.94 4.35 -4.76
C ILE A 102 -19.83 5.10 -6.09
N LYS A 103 -19.79 6.42 -6.01
CA LYS A 103 -19.54 7.30 -7.17
C LYS A 103 -18.06 7.59 -7.32
N THR A 104 -17.59 7.62 -8.56
CA THR A 104 -16.17 7.78 -8.89
C THR A 104 -15.96 8.86 -9.92
N VAL A 105 -14.73 9.43 -9.94
CA VAL A 105 -14.27 10.41 -10.92
C VAL A 105 -12.88 10.05 -11.41
N GLY A 106 -12.53 10.52 -12.61
CA GLY A 106 -11.21 10.34 -13.21
C GLY A 106 -11.15 9.16 -14.16
N HIS A 107 -9.96 8.58 -14.28
CA HIS A 107 -9.66 7.55 -15.27
C HIS A 107 -10.34 6.20 -14.92
N HIS A 108 -10.90 5.49 -15.91
CA HIS A 108 -11.69 4.27 -15.70
C HIS A 108 -10.98 3.17 -14.89
N LEU A 109 -9.66 3.00 -15.09
CA LEU A 109 -8.89 1.95 -14.41
C LEU A 109 -8.23 2.40 -13.11
N LYS A 110 -8.18 3.72 -12.84
CA LYS A 110 -7.55 4.34 -11.66
C LYS A 110 -8.41 5.47 -11.11
N SER A 111 -9.71 5.25 -11.00
CA SER A 111 -10.65 6.27 -10.54
C SER A 111 -10.47 6.59 -9.05
N LYS A 112 -11.02 7.73 -8.66
CA LYS A 112 -11.10 8.15 -7.26
C LYS A 112 -12.55 8.11 -6.80
N ILE A 113 -12.81 7.67 -5.57
CA ILE A 113 -14.13 7.77 -4.95
C ILE A 113 -14.42 9.25 -4.70
N ALA A 114 -15.50 9.74 -5.28
CA ALA A 114 -15.95 11.11 -5.10
C ALA A 114 -17.00 11.22 -3.99
N GLU A 115 -17.93 10.27 -3.92
CA GLU A 115 -19.04 10.28 -2.99
C GLU A 115 -19.50 8.87 -2.67
N ILE A 116 -19.97 8.66 -1.44
CA ILE A 116 -20.74 7.49 -1.01
C ILE A 116 -21.94 8.00 -0.21
N ASN A 117 -23.14 7.50 -0.54
CA ASN A 117 -24.34 7.85 0.20
C ASN A 117 -24.59 6.84 1.35
N PRO A 118 -24.36 7.21 2.63
CA PRO A 118 -24.50 6.29 3.76
C PRO A 118 -25.95 5.83 3.99
N ASN A 119 -26.95 6.60 3.58
CA ASN A 119 -28.37 6.25 3.77
C ASN A 119 -28.77 4.94 3.04
N ILE A 120 -27.99 4.52 2.02
CA ILE A 120 -28.21 3.24 1.32
C ILE A 120 -28.04 2.07 2.28
N PHE A 121 -27.07 2.18 3.20
CA PHE A 121 -26.79 1.12 4.18
C PHE A 121 -27.85 1.08 5.27
N ASP A 122 -28.28 2.24 5.78
CA ASP A 122 -29.33 2.33 6.79
C ASP A 122 -30.67 1.76 6.28
N GLU A 123 -31.02 2.04 5.02
CA GLU A 123 -32.20 1.47 4.40
C GLU A 123 -32.04 -0.05 4.17
N ALA A 124 -30.88 -0.51 3.74
CA ALA A 124 -30.66 -1.93 3.49
C ALA A 124 -30.66 -2.78 4.76
N PHE A 125 -30.14 -2.27 5.89
CA PHE A 125 -30.15 -2.94 7.18
C PHE A 125 -31.55 -3.07 7.84
N LYS A 126 -32.56 -2.39 7.32
CA LYS A 126 -33.94 -2.63 7.78
C LYS A 126 -34.44 -4.03 7.43
N ASP A 127 -33.94 -4.60 6.34
CA ASP A 127 -34.40 -5.85 5.78
C ASP A 127 -33.32 -6.96 5.75
N HIS A 128 -32.05 -6.63 6.09
CA HIS A 128 -30.93 -7.55 5.99
C HIS A 128 -30.03 -7.47 7.23
N ASP A 129 -29.42 -8.60 7.60
CA ASP A 129 -28.50 -8.69 8.75
C ASP A 129 -27.07 -8.29 8.36
N ILE A 130 -26.71 -8.48 7.09
CA ILE A 130 -25.36 -8.24 6.55
C ILE A 130 -25.41 -7.77 5.09
N LEU A 131 -24.53 -6.83 4.75
CA LEU A 131 -24.39 -6.30 3.39
C LEU A 131 -23.02 -6.68 2.84
N VAL A 132 -22.99 -7.45 1.75
CA VAL A 132 -21.75 -7.89 1.09
C VAL A 132 -21.53 -7.06 -0.15
N VAL A 133 -20.47 -6.25 -0.15
CA VAL A 133 -20.18 -5.23 -1.17
C VAL A 133 -18.99 -5.65 -2.01
N ALA A 134 -19.12 -5.55 -3.33
CA ALA A 134 -18.01 -5.72 -4.26
C ALA A 134 -17.01 -4.57 -4.10
N GLY A 135 -15.77 -4.90 -3.69
CA GLY A 135 -14.67 -3.95 -3.62
C GLY A 135 -14.15 -3.54 -4.99
N PHE A 136 -13.16 -2.66 -5.04
CA PHE A 136 -12.42 -2.29 -6.24
C PHE A 136 -13.19 -1.48 -7.28
N GLN A 137 -14.49 -1.30 -7.19
CA GLN A 137 -15.34 -0.77 -8.24
C GLN A 137 -16.28 0.36 -7.79
N GLY A 138 -16.66 1.21 -8.75
CA GLY A 138 -17.67 2.22 -8.61
C GLY A 138 -18.28 2.60 -9.96
N ILE A 139 -19.02 3.69 -10.02
CA ILE A 139 -19.67 4.20 -11.21
C ILE A 139 -19.39 5.70 -11.36
N ASN A 140 -19.12 6.14 -12.59
CA ASN A 140 -18.97 7.56 -12.91
C ASN A 140 -20.33 8.21 -13.23
N ASP A 141 -20.32 9.52 -13.50
CA ASP A 141 -21.53 10.26 -13.84
C ASP A 141 -22.15 9.88 -15.20
N ASP A 142 -21.36 9.24 -16.08
CA ASP A 142 -21.83 8.71 -17.37
C ASP A 142 -22.43 7.30 -17.23
N PHE A 143 -22.61 6.80 -16.00
CA PHE A 143 -23.08 5.45 -15.68
C PHE A 143 -22.18 4.32 -16.17
N GLU A 144 -20.90 4.58 -16.32
CA GLU A 144 -19.89 3.60 -16.69
C GLU A 144 -19.19 3.04 -15.45
N LEU A 145 -18.94 1.72 -15.46
CA LEU A 145 -18.21 1.07 -14.39
C LEU A 145 -16.73 1.47 -14.43
N THR A 146 -16.19 1.73 -13.27
CA THR A 146 -14.79 2.13 -13.09
C THR A 146 -14.13 1.26 -12.04
N THR A 147 -12.80 1.14 -12.11
CA THR A 147 -12.00 0.46 -11.08
C THR A 147 -11.12 1.47 -10.34
N LEU A 148 -10.77 1.14 -9.09
CA LEU A 148 -10.00 2.02 -8.22
C LEU A 148 -8.48 1.81 -8.34
N GLY A 149 -8.04 0.86 -9.17
CA GLY A 149 -6.64 0.48 -9.29
C GLY A 149 -6.16 -0.41 -8.14
N ARG A 150 -4.83 -0.52 -7.98
CA ARG A 150 -4.20 -1.35 -6.96
C ARG A 150 -4.73 -1.00 -5.55
N GLY A 151 -4.94 -2.01 -4.70
CA GLY A 151 -5.50 -1.81 -3.35
C GLY A 151 -6.93 -1.28 -3.32
N GLY A 152 -7.65 -1.36 -4.46
CA GLY A 152 -8.98 -0.78 -4.60
C GLY A 152 -10.02 -1.35 -3.62
N SER A 153 -9.92 -2.62 -3.22
CA SER A 153 -10.84 -3.20 -2.23
C SER A 153 -10.58 -2.68 -0.82
N ASP A 154 -9.31 -2.42 -0.44
CA ASP A 154 -8.96 -1.76 0.82
C ASP A 154 -9.49 -0.33 0.83
N THR A 155 -9.27 0.39 -0.28
CA THR A 155 -9.81 1.76 -0.47
C THR A 155 -11.34 1.77 -0.38
N THR A 156 -12.02 0.79 -0.98
CA THR A 156 -13.49 0.65 -0.88
C THR A 156 -13.93 0.48 0.58
N ALA A 157 -13.28 -0.44 1.32
CA ALA A 157 -13.65 -0.73 2.70
C ALA A 157 -13.46 0.50 3.60
N VAL A 158 -12.32 1.18 3.49
CA VAL A 158 -12.04 2.39 4.27
C VAL A 158 -12.98 3.52 3.89
N ALA A 159 -13.31 3.70 2.62
CA ALA A 159 -14.26 4.73 2.18
C ALA A 159 -15.69 4.47 2.71
N LEU A 160 -16.12 3.20 2.74
CA LEU A 160 -17.39 2.82 3.35
C LEU A 160 -17.38 3.05 4.87
N ALA A 161 -16.29 2.74 5.54
CA ALA A 161 -16.13 3.02 6.96
C ALA A 161 -16.16 4.53 7.24
N ALA A 162 -15.47 5.33 6.43
CA ALA A 162 -15.43 6.79 6.53
C ALA A 162 -16.81 7.41 6.31
N SER A 163 -17.55 6.97 5.30
CA SER A 163 -18.89 7.52 5.01
C SER A 163 -19.91 7.19 6.12
N ASN A 164 -19.72 6.08 6.84
CA ASN A 164 -20.58 5.65 7.93
C ASN A 164 -20.02 6.00 9.32
N GLN A 165 -18.80 6.57 9.43
CA GLN A 165 -18.10 6.89 10.68
C GLN A 165 -18.00 5.69 11.63
N ILE A 166 -17.57 4.55 11.11
CA ILE A 166 -17.43 3.26 11.82
C ILE A 166 -16.04 2.68 11.61
N PRO A 167 -15.54 1.77 12.49
CA PRO A 167 -14.24 1.15 12.30
C PRO A 167 -14.18 0.24 11.07
N CYS A 168 -12.96 0.01 10.56
CA CYS A 168 -12.68 -0.87 9.43
C CYS A 168 -11.69 -1.96 9.84
N GLU A 169 -12.02 -3.22 9.58
CA GLU A 169 -11.17 -4.37 9.81
C GLU A 169 -10.73 -4.98 8.48
N ILE A 170 -9.42 -5.04 8.24
CA ILE A 170 -8.85 -5.60 7.01
C ILE A 170 -8.25 -6.96 7.34
N TYR A 171 -8.79 -7.99 6.72
CA TYR A 171 -8.35 -9.37 6.87
C TYR A 171 -7.59 -9.83 5.62
N THR A 172 -6.37 -10.33 5.84
CA THR A 172 -5.43 -10.73 4.80
C THR A 172 -4.73 -12.03 5.19
N ASP A 173 -3.60 -12.35 4.57
CA ASP A 173 -2.77 -13.54 4.85
C ASP A 173 -1.65 -13.30 5.87
N VAL A 174 -1.52 -12.07 6.39
CA VAL A 174 -0.56 -11.71 7.45
C VAL A 174 -1.26 -11.45 8.79
N ASP A 175 -0.54 -11.70 9.90
CA ASP A 175 -1.10 -11.57 11.26
C ASP A 175 -1.20 -10.11 11.74
N GLY A 176 -0.64 -9.16 11.01
CA GLY A 176 -0.58 -7.75 11.36
C GLY A 176 0.66 -7.08 10.79
N VAL A 177 0.99 -5.90 11.32
CA VAL A 177 2.21 -5.16 10.99
C VAL A 177 3.33 -5.59 11.94
N TYR A 178 4.48 -5.92 11.40
CA TYR A 178 5.67 -6.27 12.16
C TYR A 178 6.68 -5.12 12.15
N ALA A 179 7.49 -5.04 13.18
CA ALA A 179 8.55 -4.04 13.29
C ALA A 179 9.63 -4.18 12.20
N THR A 180 9.77 -5.36 11.64
CA THR A 180 10.47 -5.64 10.37
C THR A 180 9.88 -6.89 9.73
N ASP A 181 10.29 -7.23 8.51
CA ASP A 181 9.79 -8.42 7.81
C ASP A 181 10.18 -9.71 8.56
N PRO A 182 9.20 -10.50 9.05
CA PRO A 182 9.48 -11.74 9.78
C PRO A 182 10.12 -12.83 8.90
N ARG A 183 10.16 -12.64 7.56
CA ARG A 183 10.90 -13.54 6.65
C ARG A 183 12.40 -13.25 6.68
N ILE A 184 12.79 -12.01 6.99
CA ILE A 184 14.19 -11.59 7.16
C ILE A 184 14.63 -11.88 8.60
N LEU A 185 13.83 -11.49 9.59
CA LEU A 185 14.14 -11.67 11.00
C LEU A 185 13.00 -12.39 11.73
N ASN A 186 13.18 -13.68 12.02
CA ASN A 186 12.14 -14.54 12.61
C ASN A 186 11.63 -14.06 13.98
N GLU A 187 12.43 -13.29 14.72
CA GLU A 187 12.07 -12.73 16.03
C GLU A 187 11.39 -11.37 15.94
N ALA A 188 11.14 -10.87 14.72
CA ALA A 188 10.45 -9.61 14.52
C ALA A 188 9.14 -9.56 15.32
N LYS A 189 8.97 -8.53 16.12
CA LYS A 189 7.77 -8.35 16.95
C LYS A 189 6.63 -7.78 16.12
N ARG A 190 5.45 -8.38 16.28
CA ARG A 190 4.23 -7.78 15.75
C ARG A 190 3.88 -6.55 16.58
N LEU A 191 3.52 -5.46 15.92
CA LEU A 191 3.10 -4.23 16.56
C LEU A 191 1.63 -4.32 16.95
N GLU A 192 1.29 -3.96 18.18
CA GLU A 192 -0.11 -3.89 18.60
C GLU A 192 -0.80 -2.66 18.01
N TYR A 193 -0.05 -1.57 17.92
CA TYR A 193 -0.51 -0.27 17.42
C TYR A 193 0.54 0.37 16.53
N VAL A 194 0.08 1.04 15.48
CA VAL A 194 0.90 1.85 14.56
C VAL A 194 0.13 3.13 14.25
N SER A 195 0.81 4.28 14.18
CA SER A 195 0.16 5.50 13.73
C SER A 195 -0.11 5.48 12.21
N TYR A 196 -1.07 6.27 11.74
CA TYR A 196 -1.33 6.38 10.29
C TYR A 196 -0.07 6.81 9.53
N GLU A 197 0.70 7.76 10.08
CA GLU A 197 1.92 8.25 9.49
C GLU A 197 2.98 7.14 9.35
N GLU A 198 3.22 6.39 10.43
CA GLU A 198 4.15 5.27 10.42
C GLU A 198 3.72 4.18 9.45
N MET A 199 2.40 3.86 9.40
CA MET A 199 1.89 2.85 8.48
C MET A 199 2.04 3.27 7.01
N MET A 200 1.77 4.54 6.68
CA MET A 200 1.99 5.07 5.33
C MET A 200 3.47 5.00 4.94
N GLU A 201 4.37 5.39 5.85
CA GLU A 201 5.81 5.32 5.62
C GLU A 201 6.30 3.88 5.46
N MET A 202 5.87 2.96 6.34
CA MET A 202 6.17 1.53 6.22
C MET A 202 5.68 0.96 4.88
N SER A 203 4.48 1.32 4.45
CA SER A 203 3.91 0.88 3.18
C SER A 203 4.69 1.41 1.97
N ALA A 204 5.16 2.66 2.04
CA ALA A 204 5.96 3.28 0.98
C ALA A 204 7.40 2.74 0.91
N LEU A 205 7.95 2.31 2.05
CA LEU A 205 9.35 1.89 2.21
C LEU A 205 9.56 0.37 2.17
N GLY A 206 8.57 -0.42 1.73
CA GLY A 206 8.73 -1.84 1.45
C GLY A 206 7.92 -2.82 2.31
N ALA A 207 7.25 -2.36 3.37
CA ALA A 207 6.45 -3.25 4.22
C ALA A 207 5.17 -3.80 3.57
N GLY A 208 4.71 -3.21 2.46
CA GLY A 208 3.73 -3.72 1.49
C GLY A 208 2.43 -4.39 1.99
N VAL A 209 2.04 -4.17 3.26
CA VAL A 209 0.91 -4.87 3.88
C VAL A 209 -0.43 -4.20 3.58
N LEU A 210 -0.43 -2.86 3.51
CA LEU A 210 -1.58 -2.03 3.16
C LEU A 210 -1.18 -1.04 2.07
N GLU A 211 -2.11 -0.71 1.21
CA GLU A 211 -1.90 0.37 0.23
C GLU A 211 -1.94 1.73 0.93
N THR A 212 -0.93 2.56 0.68
CA THR A 212 -0.78 3.90 1.28
C THR A 212 -2.05 4.74 1.14
N ARG A 213 -2.71 4.69 -0.01
CA ARG A 213 -3.96 5.41 -0.31
C ARG A 213 -5.09 5.06 0.66
N SER A 214 -5.23 3.81 1.07
CA SER A 214 -6.26 3.40 2.02
C SER A 214 -5.98 3.91 3.43
N VAL A 215 -4.70 3.93 3.83
CA VAL A 215 -4.27 4.47 5.12
C VAL A 215 -4.42 5.99 5.17
N GLU A 216 -4.07 6.69 4.08
CA GLU A 216 -4.28 8.14 3.94
C GLU A 216 -5.76 8.51 4.07
N LEU A 217 -6.64 7.74 3.44
CA LEU A 217 -8.07 7.93 3.55
C LEU A 217 -8.55 7.73 5.00
N ALA A 218 -8.10 6.68 5.66
CA ALA A 218 -8.42 6.43 7.07
C ALA A 218 -7.95 7.57 7.98
N LYS A 219 -6.74 8.07 7.77
CA LYS A 219 -6.20 9.23 8.49
C LYS A 219 -7.06 10.47 8.30
N ASN A 220 -7.44 10.79 7.06
CA ASN A 220 -8.20 12.01 6.75
C ASN A 220 -9.59 12.03 7.39
N TYR A 221 -10.17 10.88 7.66
CA TYR A 221 -11.48 10.73 8.29
C TYR A 221 -11.43 10.19 9.72
N ASP A 222 -10.22 10.01 10.27
CA ASP A 222 -9.95 9.47 11.61
C ASP A 222 -10.66 8.11 11.87
N ILE A 223 -10.52 7.20 10.90
CA ILE A 223 -11.13 5.86 10.95
C ILE A 223 -10.13 4.85 11.50
N PRO A 224 -10.35 4.26 12.68
CA PRO A 224 -9.50 3.19 13.18
C PRO A 224 -9.50 2.00 12.22
N LEU A 225 -8.30 1.54 11.83
CA LEU A 225 -8.13 0.35 11.00
C LEU A 225 -7.58 -0.78 11.88
N TYR A 226 -8.15 -1.95 11.74
CA TYR A 226 -7.57 -3.18 12.26
C TYR A 226 -7.04 -4.03 11.10
N LEU A 227 -5.83 -4.54 11.25
CA LEU A 227 -5.21 -5.46 10.29
C LEU A 227 -4.94 -6.79 10.96
N GLY A 228 -5.42 -7.88 10.38
CA GLY A 228 -5.19 -9.21 10.94
C GLY A 228 -5.32 -10.32 9.91
N ARG A 229 -4.94 -11.53 10.31
CA ARG A 229 -5.04 -12.72 9.48
C ARG A 229 -6.47 -13.26 9.47
N THR A 230 -6.96 -13.57 8.28
CA THR A 230 -8.26 -14.19 8.08
C THR A 230 -8.37 -15.50 8.87
N LEU A 231 -9.46 -15.63 9.66
CA LEU A 231 -9.78 -16.84 10.45
C LEU A 231 -8.69 -17.22 11.48
N SER A 232 -7.92 -16.27 11.96
CA SER A 232 -6.91 -16.48 12.99
C SER A 232 -7.43 -16.01 14.35
N ASN A 233 -7.04 -16.71 15.42
CA ASN A 233 -7.27 -16.28 16.79
C ASN A 233 -6.15 -15.35 17.30
N MET A 234 -5.13 -15.09 16.50
CA MET A 234 -4.07 -14.16 16.85
C MET A 234 -4.57 -12.71 16.73
N LYS A 235 -4.22 -11.91 17.72
CA LYS A 235 -4.52 -10.47 17.65
C LYS A 235 -3.76 -9.85 16.45
N GLY A 236 -4.37 -8.90 15.78
CA GLY A 236 -3.76 -8.12 14.71
C GLY A 236 -3.13 -6.83 15.21
N THR A 237 -3.01 -5.87 14.31
CA THR A 237 -2.45 -4.52 14.56
C THR A 237 -3.55 -3.49 14.36
N TRP A 238 -3.66 -2.55 15.29
CA TRP A 238 -4.49 -1.35 15.13
C TRP A 238 -3.68 -0.22 14.52
N ILE A 239 -4.25 0.44 13.52
CA ILE A 239 -3.71 1.65 12.89
C ILE A 239 -4.66 2.80 13.24
N MET A 240 -4.15 3.80 13.95
CA MET A 240 -4.98 4.88 14.50
C MET A 240 -4.17 6.16 14.71
N SER A 241 -4.83 7.21 15.19
CA SER A 241 -4.16 8.48 15.49
C SER A 241 -3.08 8.32 16.58
N LYS A 242 -1.94 8.98 16.40
CA LYS A 242 -0.84 9.01 17.37
C LYS A 242 -1.25 9.59 18.73
N SER A 243 -2.25 10.47 18.78
CA SER A 243 -2.75 11.06 20.03
C SER A 243 -3.28 10.00 21.01
N ASP A 244 -3.69 8.84 20.50
CA ASP A 244 -4.26 7.77 21.30
C ASP A 244 -3.20 6.83 21.89
N LEU A 245 -1.93 7.02 21.54
CA LEU A 245 -0.80 6.25 22.05
C LEU A 245 -0.15 6.97 23.23
N LEU A 246 -0.13 6.31 24.41
CA LEU A 246 0.42 6.85 25.64
C LEU A 246 1.96 6.91 25.65
N GLU A 247 2.63 5.96 25.02
CA GLU A 247 4.09 5.88 24.95
C GLU A 247 4.58 5.91 23.48
N LYS A 248 5.58 6.75 23.23
CA LYS A 248 6.20 6.90 21.90
C LYS A 248 7.58 6.27 21.92
N LYS A 249 7.80 5.31 21.02
CA LYS A 249 9.16 4.84 20.71
C LYS A 249 9.82 5.79 19.70
N ALA A 250 11.13 5.95 19.80
CA ALA A 250 11.89 6.71 18.80
C ALA A 250 11.80 6.06 17.44
N VAL A 251 11.97 4.73 17.40
CA VAL A 251 11.87 3.88 16.20
C VAL A 251 10.85 2.79 16.45
N THR A 252 9.94 2.62 15.50
CA THR A 252 8.86 1.64 15.55
C THR A 252 9.16 0.44 14.64
N GLY A 253 9.94 0.66 13.56
CA GLY A 253 10.28 -0.41 12.64
C GLY A 253 11.48 -0.12 11.76
N VAL A 254 11.96 -1.20 11.11
CA VAL A 254 12.98 -1.21 10.06
C VAL A 254 12.40 -1.84 8.81
N ALA A 255 12.44 -1.13 7.70
CA ALA A 255 12.01 -1.63 6.39
C ALA A 255 13.18 -1.78 5.44
N LEU A 256 13.19 -2.84 4.65
CA LEU A 256 14.13 -3.10 3.58
C LEU A 256 13.40 -3.11 2.23
N ASP A 257 13.77 -2.20 1.34
CA ASP A 257 13.28 -2.16 -0.05
C ASP A 257 14.39 -2.65 -0.99
N THR A 258 14.15 -3.81 -1.59
CA THR A 258 15.04 -4.46 -2.56
C THR A 258 14.66 -4.18 -4.01
N HIS A 259 13.54 -3.48 -4.24
CA HIS A 259 13.01 -3.15 -5.56
C HIS A 259 13.36 -1.73 -6.01
N MET A 260 14.65 -1.41 -5.92
CA MET A 260 15.14 -0.07 -6.27
C MET A 260 16.43 -0.14 -7.08
N MET A 261 16.66 0.90 -7.85
CA MET A 261 17.93 1.16 -8.55
C MET A 261 18.44 2.53 -8.11
N HIS A 262 19.74 2.67 -7.98
CA HIS A 262 20.37 3.91 -7.63
C HIS A 262 21.08 4.52 -8.83
N VAL A 263 20.73 5.74 -9.18
CA VAL A 263 21.28 6.50 -10.32
C VAL A 263 22.16 7.62 -9.79
N THR A 264 23.37 7.71 -10.31
CA THR A 264 24.28 8.82 -10.08
C THR A 264 24.60 9.49 -11.40
N ILE A 265 24.58 10.81 -11.40
CA ILE A 265 24.89 11.67 -12.56
C ILE A 265 25.94 12.66 -12.13
N SER A 266 27.00 12.83 -12.96
CA SER A 266 28.04 13.83 -12.79
C SER A 266 28.15 14.68 -14.05
N TYR A 267 28.21 16.00 -13.88
CA TYR A 267 28.39 16.93 -14.99
C TYR A 267 29.36 18.06 -14.59
N PRO A 268 30.37 18.42 -15.40
CA PRO A 268 31.45 19.33 -15.02
C PRO A 268 31.03 20.78 -14.71
N LEU A 269 29.82 21.15 -15.09
CA LEU A 269 29.27 22.49 -14.88
C LEU A 269 27.91 22.43 -14.19
N PRO A 270 27.57 23.40 -13.35
CA PRO A 270 26.20 23.56 -12.88
C PRO A 270 25.31 23.93 -14.08
N ASP A 271 24.44 23.03 -14.49
CA ASP A 271 23.60 23.23 -15.67
C ASP A 271 22.12 22.96 -15.35
N ASN A 272 21.34 24.03 -15.25
CA ASN A 272 19.91 23.94 -15.03
C ASN A 272 19.16 23.35 -16.22
N GLN A 273 19.71 23.42 -17.44
CA GLN A 273 19.10 22.86 -18.63
C GLN A 273 19.15 21.33 -18.60
N LEU A 274 20.27 20.76 -18.15
CA LEU A 274 20.39 19.32 -17.90
C LEU A 274 19.31 18.83 -16.90
N LEU A 275 19.19 19.52 -15.77
CA LEU A 275 18.19 19.16 -14.75
C LEU A 275 16.76 19.27 -15.29
N THR A 276 16.46 20.35 -16.01
CA THR A 276 15.13 20.53 -16.63
C THR A 276 14.81 19.40 -17.59
N GLN A 277 15.73 19.06 -18.50
CA GLN A 277 15.50 18.00 -19.48
C GLN A 277 15.36 16.62 -18.80
N LEU A 278 16.20 16.33 -17.79
CA LEU A 278 16.11 15.08 -17.05
C LEU A 278 14.75 14.93 -16.37
N PHE A 279 14.33 15.90 -15.56
CA PHE A 279 13.08 15.78 -14.79
C PHE A 279 11.85 15.87 -15.68
N THR A 280 11.89 16.60 -16.80
CA THR A 280 10.82 16.57 -17.81
C THR A 280 10.70 15.19 -18.46
N ALA A 281 11.80 14.57 -18.84
CA ALA A 281 11.79 13.24 -19.42
C ALA A 281 11.31 12.16 -18.44
N LEU A 282 11.69 12.26 -17.16
CA LEU A 282 11.19 11.38 -16.09
C LEU A 282 9.67 11.50 -15.91
N GLU A 283 9.12 12.72 -15.95
CA GLU A 283 7.69 12.99 -15.89
C GLU A 283 6.95 12.41 -17.11
N GLU A 284 7.44 12.66 -18.34
CA GLU A 284 6.86 12.15 -19.57
C GLU A 284 6.79 10.63 -19.62
N GLU A 285 7.81 9.94 -19.11
CA GLU A 285 7.88 8.48 -19.00
C GLU A 285 7.21 7.94 -17.73
N SER A 286 6.64 8.81 -16.88
CA SER A 286 5.98 8.44 -15.61
C SER A 286 6.90 7.72 -14.62
N VAL A 287 8.21 8.03 -14.62
CA VAL A 287 9.20 7.50 -13.69
C VAL A 287 9.18 8.32 -12.40
N ASN A 288 8.86 7.67 -11.30
CA ASN A 288 8.93 8.30 -9.97
C ASN A 288 10.34 8.20 -9.39
N VAL A 289 10.83 9.30 -8.87
CA VAL A 289 12.14 9.38 -8.21
C VAL A 289 12.00 9.53 -6.70
N ASP A 290 12.93 8.90 -5.97
CA ASP A 290 13.03 8.97 -4.51
C ASP A 290 14.48 9.27 -4.11
N MET A 291 14.74 9.62 -2.85
CA MET A 291 16.07 9.88 -2.28
C MET A 291 16.92 10.84 -3.11
N ILE A 292 16.35 11.92 -3.62
CA ILE A 292 17.09 12.88 -4.44
C ILE A 292 18.15 13.61 -3.59
N SER A 293 19.41 13.59 -4.04
CA SER A 293 20.51 14.36 -3.48
C SER A 293 21.26 15.10 -4.59
N GLN A 294 21.43 16.40 -4.43
CA GLN A 294 22.14 17.25 -5.37
C GLN A 294 23.27 17.99 -4.68
N ILE A 295 24.46 17.91 -5.25
CA ILE A 295 25.63 18.68 -4.81
C ILE A 295 26.14 19.51 -6.00
N VAL A 296 26.29 20.82 -5.78
CA VAL A 296 26.91 21.73 -6.75
C VAL A 296 28.13 22.32 -6.08
N ASN A 297 29.28 22.10 -6.67
CA ASN A 297 30.58 22.60 -6.18
C ASN A 297 31.48 23.03 -7.34
N LEU A 298 32.77 23.28 -7.07
CA LEU A 298 33.75 23.70 -8.09
C LEU A 298 34.06 22.60 -9.13
N GLU A 299 33.75 21.36 -8.83
CA GLU A 299 33.95 20.20 -9.70
C GLU A 299 32.73 19.96 -10.61
N GLY A 300 31.63 20.68 -10.38
CA GLY A 300 30.41 20.62 -11.18
C GLY A 300 29.16 20.22 -10.41
N LEU A 301 28.24 19.59 -11.12
CA LEU A 301 26.98 19.05 -10.60
C LEU A 301 27.15 17.55 -10.34
N GLN A 302 26.78 17.11 -9.15
CA GLN A 302 26.56 15.70 -8.82
C GLN A 302 25.10 15.56 -8.37
N LEU A 303 24.38 14.64 -9.00
CA LEU A 303 23.00 14.30 -8.69
C LEU A 303 22.91 12.80 -8.45
N SER A 304 22.26 12.40 -7.38
CA SER A 304 21.91 11.02 -7.13
C SER A 304 20.44 10.90 -6.74
N PHE A 305 19.80 9.83 -7.17
CA PHE A 305 18.43 9.51 -6.83
C PHE A 305 18.17 8.02 -6.96
N SER A 306 17.10 7.54 -6.35
CA SER A 306 16.62 6.18 -6.54
C SER A 306 15.32 6.15 -7.35
N ILE A 307 15.12 5.05 -8.07
CA ILE A 307 13.91 4.72 -8.82
C ILE A 307 13.53 3.27 -8.55
N LYS A 308 12.35 2.83 -8.97
CA LYS A 308 11.99 1.42 -8.94
C LYS A 308 12.73 0.63 -10.01
N ASP A 309 13.06 -0.63 -9.72
CA ASP A 309 13.64 -1.58 -10.67
C ASP A 309 12.77 -1.80 -11.92
N SER A 310 11.44 -1.70 -11.77
CA SER A 310 10.49 -1.77 -12.89
C SER A 310 10.70 -0.70 -13.96
N ASP A 311 11.35 0.42 -13.64
CA ASP A 311 11.55 1.57 -14.51
C ASP A 311 12.94 1.57 -15.18
N ALA A 312 13.66 0.42 -15.10
CA ALA A 312 15.03 0.25 -15.61
C ALA A 312 15.20 0.62 -17.09
N HIS A 313 14.25 0.21 -17.92
CA HIS A 313 14.29 0.49 -19.36
C HIS A 313 14.11 1.98 -19.67
N GLN A 314 13.15 2.62 -19.00
CA GLN A 314 12.85 4.04 -19.17
C GLN A 314 14.05 4.90 -18.78
N ILE A 315 14.63 4.67 -17.59
CA ILE A 315 15.78 5.46 -17.13
C ILE A 315 17.00 5.29 -18.04
N SER A 316 17.27 4.07 -18.52
CA SER A 316 18.38 3.82 -19.45
C SER A 316 18.20 4.62 -20.74
N SER A 317 17.01 4.59 -21.33
CA SER A 317 16.67 5.35 -22.53
C SER A 317 16.81 6.87 -22.34
N ILE A 318 16.34 7.39 -21.19
CA ILE A 318 16.43 8.82 -20.85
C ILE A 318 17.90 9.25 -20.76
N LEU A 319 18.73 8.50 -20.02
CA LEU A 319 20.14 8.85 -19.80
C LEU A 319 20.98 8.72 -21.09
N GLU A 320 20.71 7.71 -21.91
CA GLU A 320 21.33 7.59 -23.24
C GLU A 320 21.00 8.79 -24.13
N ASN A 321 19.74 9.22 -24.18
CA ASN A 321 19.32 10.39 -24.94
C ASN A 321 20.01 11.67 -24.42
N LEU A 322 20.00 11.90 -23.10
CA LEU A 322 20.65 13.05 -22.50
C LEU A 322 22.15 13.07 -22.79
N SER A 323 22.84 11.93 -22.80
CA SER A 323 24.29 11.86 -23.13
C SER A 323 24.62 12.27 -24.52
N THR A 324 23.68 12.20 -25.49
CA THR A 324 23.87 12.71 -26.85
C THR A 324 23.87 14.23 -26.90
N HIS A 325 23.15 14.91 -25.99
CA HIS A 325 23.03 16.37 -25.94
C HIS A 325 24.06 17.00 -24.99
N PHE A 326 24.44 16.26 -23.94
CA PHE A 326 25.39 16.68 -22.92
C PHE A 326 26.62 15.77 -22.97
N SER A 327 27.54 16.02 -23.86
CA SER A 327 28.69 15.14 -24.19
C SER A 327 29.64 14.88 -22.99
N ALA A 328 29.60 15.71 -21.95
CA ALA A 328 30.39 15.54 -20.72
C ALA A 328 29.58 14.90 -19.59
N LEU A 329 28.37 14.43 -19.87
CA LEU A 329 27.53 13.73 -18.90
C LEU A 329 28.14 12.36 -18.60
N ASP A 330 28.45 12.13 -17.33
CA ASP A 330 28.80 10.81 -16.82
C ASP A 330 27.66 10.33 -15.92
N TYR A 331 27.25 9.06 -16.08
CA TYR A 331 26.20 8.48 -15.25
C TYR A 331 26.46 7.02 -14.95
N LYS A 332 25.94 6.57 -13.82
CA LYS A 332 25.98 5.18 -13.38
C LYS A 332 24.64 4.77 -12.85
N ILE A 333 24.14 3.62 -13.30
CA ILE A 333 22.97 2.94 -12.74
C ILE A 333 23.49 1.75 -11.94
N ASN A 334 23.13 1.66 -10.67
CA ASN A 334 23.50 0.54 -9.81
C ASN A 334 22.25 -0.21 -9.35
N GLU A 335 22.20 -1.49 -9.73
CA GLU A 335 21.11 -2.42 -9.44
C GLU A 335 21.38 -3.27 -8.19
N ALA A 336 22.61 -3.27 -7.68
CA ALA A 336 23.03 -4.05 -6.51
C ALA A 336 22.94 -3.26 -5.19
N TYR A 337 22.11 -2.22 -5.17
CA TYR A 337 21.84 -1.44 -3.96
C TYR A 337 20.41 -1.65 -3.49
N VAL A 338 20.24 -1.57 -2.18
CA VAL A 338 18.96 -1.64 -1.50
C VAL A 338 18.79 -0.43 -0.57
N LYS A 339 17.56 -0.11 -0.24
CA LYS A 339 17.24 0.96 0.70
C LYS A 339 16.79 0.35 2.03
N ILE A 340 17.50 0.69 3.11
CA ILE A 340 17.10 0.37 4.47
C ILE A 340 16.60 1.63 5.16
N SER A 341 15.46 1.54 5.85
CA SER A 341 14.80 2.68 6.46
C SER A 341 14.42 2.39 7.90
N LEU A 342 14.83 3.26 8.81
CA LEU A 342 14.30 3.34 10.17
C LEU A 342 13.05 4.20 10.15
N ILE A 343 11.98 3.73 10.77
CA ILE A 343 10.68 4.41 10.79
C ILE A 343 10.24 4.57 12.25
N GLY A 344 9.80 5.76 12.60
CA GLY A 344 9.26 6.03 13.93
C GLY A 344 8.87 7.47 14.14
N SER A 345 7.66 7.68 14.54
CA SER A 345 7.09 9.02 14.77
C SER A 345 7.69 9.74 16.00
N GLY A 346 8.43 9.02 16.86
CA GLY A 346 9.17 9.61 17.98
C GLY A 346 10.48 10.27 17.59
N MET A 347 11.01 10.05 16.37
CA MET A 347 12.28 10.63 15.91
C MET A 347 12.27 12.16 15.91
N ARG A 348 11.10 12.77 15.66
CA ARG A 348 10.94 14.24 15.70
C ARG A 348 11.31 14.84 17.06
N ASP A 349 10.96 14.15 18.14
CA ASP A 349 11.06 14.66 19.51
C ASP A 349 12.30 14.12 20.27
N MET A 350 13.01 13.13 19.68
CA MET A 350 14.13 12.45 20.32
C MET A 350 15.45 12.69 19.56
N SER A 351 16.42 13.29 20.22
CA SER A 351 17.76 13.47 19.67
C SER A 351 18.56 12.16 19.71
N GLY A 352 19.52 12.02 18.79
CA GLY A 352 20.48 10.91 18.80
C GLY A 352 20.09 9.69 17.98
N VAL A 353 18.89 9.61 17.41
CA VAL A 353 18.46 8.48 16.56
C VAL A 353 19.38 8.33 15.35
N ALA A 354 19.63 9.41 14.61
CA ALA A 354 20.55 9.40 13.48
C ALA A 354 21.96 8.95 13.88
N SER A 355 22.50 9.51 14.97
CA SER A 355 23.83 9.12 15.46
C SER A 355 23.92 7.64 15.81
N LYS A 356 22.90 7.11 16.50
CA LYS A 356 22.84 5.69 16.85
C LYS A 356 22.77 4.80 15.60
N ALA A 357 21.95 5.17 14.60
CA ALA A 357 21.86 4.44 13.36
C ALA A 357 23.17 4.44 12.57
N PHE A 358 23.82 5.62 12.40
CA PHE A 358 25.13 5.72 11.77
C PHE A 358 26.19 4.84 12.48
N MET A 359 26.27 4.94 13.81
CA MET A 359 27.25 4.15 14.58
C MET A 359 26.97 2.64 14.49
N THR A 360 25.71 2.22 14.44
CA THR A 360 25.35 0.82 14.26
C THR A 360 25.87 0.29 12.92
N LEU A 361 25.58 0.98 11.82
CA LEU A 361 26.03 0.57 10.49
C LEU A 361 27.58 0.57 10.40
N ILE A 362 28.25 1.59 10.91
CA ILE A 362 29.72 1.69 10.90
C ILE A 362 30.34 0.56 11.73
N ASN A 363 29.85 0.30 12.95
CA ASN A 363 30.39 -0.75 13.84
C ASN A 363 30.16 -2.16 13.31
N SER A 364 29.16 -2.33 12.43
CA SER A 364 28.85 -3.59 11.77
C SER A 364 29.52 -3.74 10.40
N ASP A 365 30.46 -2.82 10.06
CA ASP A 365 31.15 -2.79 8.76
C ASP A 365 30.19 -2.80 7.56
N ILE A 366 29.10 -2.03 7.64
CA ILE A 366 28.11 -1.86 6.57
C ILE A 366 28.32 -0.48 5.92
N PRO A 367 28.89 -0.41 4.70
CA PRO A 367 29.03 0.82 3.95
C PRO A 367 27.65 1.37 3.54
N PHE A 368 27.49 2.67 3.53
CA PHE A 368 26.31 3.32 2.99
C PHE A 368 26.72 4.52 2.11
N TYR A 369 25.95 4.71 1.02
CA TYR A 369 26.33 5.60 -0.09
C TYR A 369 25.50 6.86 -0.14
N GLN A 370 24.27 6.79 0.34
CA GLN A 370 23.36 7.93 0.43
C GLN A 370 22.52 7.81 1.69
N THR A 371 22.20 8.95 2.29
CA THR A 371 21.30 9.02 3.45
C THR A 371 20.28 10.10 3.20
N THR A 372 19.03 9.82 3.49
CA THR A 372 17.96 10.84 3.54
C THR A 372 17.21 10.75 4.85
N THR A 373 16.66 11.88 5.28
CA THR A 373 15.89 11.96 6.51
C THR A 373 14.58 12.68 6.27
N SER A 374 13.53 12.20 6.90
CA SER A 374 12.25 12.89 7.05
C SER A 374 11.97 13.13 8.53
N GLU A 375 10.78 13.62 8.85
CA GLU A 375 10.37 13.79 10.25
C GLU A 375 10.18 12.45 11.00
N ILE A 376 9.92 11.37 10.26
CA ILE A 376 9.56 10.07 10.83
C ILE A 376 10.35 8.91 10.21
N SER A 377 11.35 9.20 9.36
CA SER A 377 12.20 8.15 8.79
C SER A 377 13.64 8.62 8.55
N ILE A 378 14.56 7.66 8.59
CA ILE A 378 15.95 7.81 8.17
C ILE A 378 16.25 6.64 7.26
N SER A 379 16.62 6.92 6.01
CA SER A 379 16.87 5.91 4.98
C SER A 379 18.32 5.95 4.52
N TYR A 380 18.89 4.78 4.27
CA TYR A 380 20.24 4.57 3.78
C TYR A 380 20.23 3.71 2.52
N VAL A 381 21.05 4.05 1.54
CA VAL A 381 21.39 3.20 0.41
C VAL A 381 22.62 2.40 0.78
N ILE A 382 22.52 1.09 0.74
CA ILE A 382 23.59 0.13 1.08
C ILE A 382 23.71 -0.93 -0.01
N ASP A 383 24.79 -1.73 0.02
CA ASP A 383 24.92 -2.89 -0.84
C ASP A 383 23.85 -3.95 -0.51
N GLU A 384 23.28 -4.58 -1.54
CA GLU A 384 22.22 -5.59 -1.40
C GLU A 384 22.67 -6.74 -0.48
N GLU A 385 23.93 -7.19 -0.58
CA GLU A 385 24.50 -8.26 0.25
C GLU A 385 24.49 -7.95 1.77
N ASN A 386 24.41 -6.68 2.14
CA ASN A 386 24.35 -6.22 3.53
C ASN A 386 22.91 -5.99 4.02
N GLY A 387 21.89 -6.14 3.16
CA GLY A 387 20.51 -5.76 3.48
C GLY A 387 19.97 -6.45 4.73
N GLU A 388 20.01 -7.79 4.77
CA GLU A 388 19.48 -8.57 5.90
C GLU A 388 20.29 -8.31 7.18
N LYS A 389 21.63 -8.23 7.10
CA LYS A 389 22.49 -7.89 8.22
C LYS A 389 22.15 -6.51 8.79
N ALA A 390 21.94 -5.53 7.93
CA ALA A 390 21.58 -4.18 8.36
C ALA A 390 20.20 -4.14 9.07
N VAL A 391 19.22 -4.94 8.59
CA VAL A 391 17.94 -5.09 9.29
C VAL A 391 18.15 -5.64 10.71
N GLU A 392 18.89 -6.74 10.86
CA GLU A 392 19.16 -7.38 12.14
C GLU A 392 19.86 -6.42 13.12
N GLU A 393 20.96 -5.80 12.68
CA GLU A 393 21.77 -4.90 13.52
C GLU A 393 20.98 -3.66 13.98
N LEU A 394 20.22 -3.05 13.07
CA LEU A 394 19.38 -1.90 13.42
C LEU A 394 18.20 -2.28 14.31
N TYR A 395 17.55 -3.42 14.04
CA TYR A 395 16.48 -3.94 14.88
C TYR A 395 16.93 -4.11 16.33
N HIS A 396 18.06 -4.80 16.55
CA HIS A 396 18.62 -5.00 17.89
C HIS A 396 19.09 -3.71 18.54
N ALA A 397 19.77 -2.84 17.77
CA ALA A 397 20.24 -1.57 18.31
C ALA A 397 19.09 -0.71 18.85
N PHE A 398 17.93 -0.70 18.20
CA PHE A 398 16.78 0.10 18.62
C PHE A 398 15.79 -0.65 19.52
N GLU A 399 16.03 -1.93 19.85
CA GLU A 399 15.20 -2.75 20.76
C GLU A 399 13.73 -2.83 20.32
N ILE A 400 13.50 -2.91 19.03
CA ILE A 400 12.17 -2.93 18.44
C ILE A 400 11.57 -4.33 18.31
#